data_fd7a69f6f0f7a6dd3b7182fd246171e1
#
_entry.id   fd7a69f6f0f7a6dd3b7182fd246171e1
#
_cell.length_a   1.000
_cell.length_b   1.000
_cell.length_c   1.000
_cell.angle_alpha   90.00
_cell.angle_beta   90.00
_cell.angle_gamma   90.00
#
_symmetry.space_group_name_H-M   'P 1'
#
loop_
_entity.id
_entity.type
_entity.pdbx_description
1 polymer ?
#
loop_
_entity_poly.entity_id
_entity_poly.type
_entity_poly.pdbx_seq_one_letter_code
_entity_poly.pdbx_strand_id
1 'polypeptide(L)'
;MNFPWALPADLSLIWWLDHAGHEADLITDHDLHAEGLACLAPCKAVRNGSHPGYHPEETMGATEAYLGQSGRIMYLGGNGYCWVTGTREGEPHCIEVGKLDSGSRVWQAEPGEGYLASTGQKSGLWHNRGRAPQNIVGLGFTAEGMDESQPFEHMPDSFHKRVAWIFDGLGDKDPIGDFGLAAGGAGGIGLDRYELGLGTPPHTLLVASTSDQSDNYPLVGEEVTGAFPGRGSTQDAQVRGDLIYFTTPQNGACRAAGSIAGSQALP
;
A
#
# COMPACT_ATOMS: atom_id res chain seq x y z
N MET A 1 2.73 23.58 -1.94
CA MET A 1 3.57 22.72 -2.81
C MET A 1 2.66 21.85 -3.66
N ASN A 2 2.89 21.75 -4.96
CA ASN A 2 2.17 20.78 -5.80
C ASN A 2 2.97 19.49 -5.77
N PHE A 3 2.55 18.53 -4.96
CA PHE A 3 3.12 17.19 -5.01
C PHE A 3 2.60 16.46 -6.24
N PRO A 4 3.44 15.73 -6.97
CA PRO A 4 2.97 14.81 -7.99
C PRO A 4 2.14 13.72 -7.29
N TRP A 5 0.85 13.67 -7.59
CA TRP A 5 -0.12 12.76 -7.00
C TRP A 5 -0.78 11.90 -8.07
N ALA A 6 -1.24 10.72 -7.70
CA ALA A 6 -1.89 9.76 -8.60
C ALA A 6 -1.06 9.49 -9.87
N LEU A 7 -1.61 9.68 -11.05
CA LEU A 7 -0.93 9.38 -12.32
C LEU A 7 0.50 9.94 -12.44
N PRO A 8 0.82 11.19 -12.04
CA PRO A 8 2.21 11.65 -12.03
C PRO A 8 3.16 10.83 -11.15
N ALA A 9 2.68 10.31 -10.03
CA ALA A 9 3.48 9.43 -9.17
C ALA A 9 3.71 8.06 -9.82
N ASP A 10 2.67 7.50 -10.45
CA ASP A 10 2.77 6.23 -11.17
C ASP A 10 3.68 6.35 -12.40
N LEU A 11 3.64 7.49 -13.11
CA LEU A 11 4.55 7.77 -14.22
C LEU A 11 6.03 7.79 -13.80
N SER A 12 6.33 8.18 -12.56
CA SER A 12 7.72 8.10 -12.06
C SER A 12 8.21 6.66 -11.98
N LEU A 13 7.34 5.74 -11.54
CA LEU A 13 7.65 4.31 -11.51
C LEU A 13 7.81 3.73 -12.92
N ILE A 14 6.93 4.09 -13.86
CA ILE A 14 7.00 3.66 -15.26
C ILE A 14 8.29 4.16 -15.90
N TRP A 15 8.60 5.44 -15.71
CA TRP A 15 9.84 6.04 -16.22
C TRP A 15 11.07 5.33 -15.66
N TRP A 16 11.09 5.03 -14.37
CA TRP A 16 12.21 4.32 -13.76
C TRP A 16 12.38 2.92 -14.35
N LEU A 17 11.30 2.18 -14.57
CA LEU A 17 11.35 0.85 -15.20
C LEU A 17 11.97 0.91 -16.59
N ASP A 18 11.53 1.85 -17.42
CA ASP A 18 12.04 2.06 -18.77
C ASP A 18 13.53 2.46 -18.73
N HIS A 19 13.89 3.42 -17.87
CA HIS A 19 15.27 3.88 -17.70
C HIS A 19 16.21 2.77 -17.20
N ALA A 20 15.75 1.92 -16.32
CA ALA A 20 16.50 0.76 -15.81
C ALA A 20 16.52 -0.42 -16.82
N GLY A 21 15.88 -0.30 -17.97
CA GLY A 21 15.84 -1.33 -19.01
C GLY A 21 14.97 -2.53 -18.66
N HIS A 22 13.98 -2.35 -17.81
CA HIS A 22 13.01 -3.41 -17.47
C HIS A 22 11.83 -3.37 -18.42
N GLU A 23 11.61 -4.45 -19.16
CA GLU A 23 10.36 -4.65 -19.91
C GLU A 23 9.20 -4.86 -18.93
N ALA A 24 8.12 -4.10 -19.10
CA ALA A 24 6.93 -4.19 -18.29
C ALA A 24 5.67 -3.98 -19.13
N ASP A 25 4.68 -4.81 -18.90
CA ASP A 25 3.32 -4.59 -19.39
C ASP A 25 2.55 -3.75 -18.37
N LEU A 26 1.70 -2.87 -18.87
CA LEU A 26 0.83 -2.04 -18.04
C LEU A 26 -0.60 -2.52 -18.18
N ILE A 27 -1.25 -2.72 -17.04
CA ILE A 27 -2.68 -3.01 -16.96
C ILE A 27 -3.36 -1.97 -16.08
N THR A 28 -4.63 -1.72 -16.34
CA THR A 28 -5.45 -0.86 -15.50
C THR A 28 -6.22 -1.69 -14.46
N ASP A 29 -6.74 -1.03 -13.44
CA ASP A 29 -7.65 -1.68 -12.48
C ASP A 29 -8.91 -2.24 -13.16
N HIS A 30 -9.34 -1.64 -14.29
CA HIS A 30 -10.45 -2.15 -15.08
C HIS A 30 -10.08 -3.46 -15.80
N ASP A 31 -8.86 -3.58 -16.33
CA ASP A 31 -8.39 -4.83 -16.93
C ASP A 31 -8.32 -5.92 -15.87
N LEU A 32 -7.76 -5.61 -14.70
CA LEU A 32 -7.70 -6.54 -13.57
C LEU A 32 -9.09 -6.95 -13.07
N HIS A 33 -10.05 -6.02 -13.04
CA HIS A 33 -11.44 -6.32 -12.70
C HIS A 33 -12.09 -7.26 -13.72
N ALA A 34 -11.88 -7.02 -15.03
CA ALA A 34 -12.50 -7.77 -16.11
C ALA A 34 -11.89 -9.17 -16.32
N GLU A 35 -10.56 -9.27 -16.22
CA GLU A 35 -9.80 -10.48 -16.56
C GLU A 35 -9.35 -11.28 -15.34
N GLY A 36 -9.34 -10.66 -14.17
CA GLY A 36 -8.98 -11.28 -12.91
C GLY A 36 -7.57 -11.86 -12.91
N LEU A 37 -7.41 -13.04 -12.35
CA LEU A 37 -6.12 -13.73 -12.27
C LEU A 37 -5.48 -13.97 -13.65
N ALA A 38 -6.25 -14.05 -14.72
CA ALA A 38 -5.72 -14.36 -16.05
C ALA A 38 -4.72 -13.32 -16.54
N CYS A 39 -4.94 -12.04 -16.24
CA CYS A 39 -3.99 -10.99 -16.61
C CYS A 39 -2.73 -10.94 -15.72
N LEU A 40 -2.78 -11.47 -14.51
CA LEU A 40 -1.62 -11.53 -13.61
C LEU A 40 -0.78 -12.79 -13.77
N ALA A 41 -1.41 -13.92 -14.08
CA ALA A 41 -0.77 -15.24 -14.10
C ALA A 41 0.48 -15.35 -14.99
N PRO A 42 0.59 -14.68 -16.16
CA PRO A 42 1.79 -14.69 -16.97
C PRO A 42 2.96 -13.91 -16.37
N CYS A 43 2.71 -13.01 -15.44
CA CYS A 43 3.69 -12.08 -14.92
C CYS A 43 4.63 -12.78 -13.92
N LYS A 44 5.94 -12.51 -14.03
CA LYS A 44 6.93 -12.96 -13.05
C LYS A 44 6.83 -12.22 -11.73
N ALA A 45 6.46 -10.95 -11.81
CA ALA A 45 6.18 -10.08 -10.67
C ALA A 45 5.15 -9.03 -11.06
N VAL A 46 4.30 -8.67 -10.12
CA VAL A 46 3.32 -7.58 -10.26
C VAL A 46 3.75 -6.43 -9.37
N ARG A 47 3.71 -5.21 -9.89
CA ARG A 47 3.96 -3.99 -9.15
C ARG A 47 2.68 -3.17 -9.06
N ASN A 48 2.32 -2.79 -7.86
CA ASN A 48 1.24 -1.84 -7.65
C ASN A 48 1.80 -0.42 -7.70
N GLY A 49 1.02 0.50 -8.22
CA GLY A 49 1.31 1.92 -8.24
C GLY A 49 1.26 2.57 -6.86
N SER A 50 1.38 3.89 -6.85
CA SER A 50 1.62 4.67 -5.63
C SER A 50 0.48 4.67 -4.61
N HIS A 51 -0.77 4.48 -5.06
CA HIS A 51 -1.94 4.56 -4.18
C HIS A 51 -3.09 3.63 -4.61
N PRO A 52 -2.96 2.29 -4.52
CA PRO A 52 -4.00 1.33 -4.88
C PRO A 52 -5.02 1.16 -3.74
N GLY A 53 -5.76 2.23 -3.41
CA GLY A 53 -6.62 2.28 -2.22
C GLY A 53 -8.03 1.71 -2.39
N TYR A 54 -8.51 1.52 -3.62
CA TYR A 54 -9.90 1.28 -3.96
C TYR A 54 -10.06 0.03 -4.82
N HIS A 55 -10.66 -1.01 -4.25
CA HIS A 55 -10.75 -2.31 -4.92
C HIS A 55 -12.17 -2.89 -4.88
N PRO A 56 -12.71 -3.35 -6.01
CA PRO A 56 -13.82 -4.27 -6.02
C PRO A 56 -13.35 -5.68 -5.62
N GLU A 57 -14.29 -6.58 -5.35
CA GLU A 57 -14.01 -7.93 -4.87
C GLU A 57 -13.17 -8.74 -5.86
N GLU A 58 -13.38 -8.55 -7.14
CA GLU A 58 -12.69 -9.24 -8.23
C GLU A 58 -11.19 -8.95 -8.22
N THR A 59 -10.80 -7.68 -8.08
CA THR A 59 -9.38 -7.29 -8.05
C THR A 59 -8.69 -7.75 -6.76
N MET A 60 -9.38 -7.69 -5.62
CA MET A 60 -8.89 -8.25 -4.37
C MET A 60 -8.65 -9.76 -4.49
N GLY A 61 -9.65 -10.48 -5.00
CA GLY A 61 -9.58 -11.94 -5.19
C GLY A 61 -8.50 -12.35 -6.19
N ALA A 62 -8.32 -11.62 -7.28
CA ALA A 62 -7.27 -11.88 -8.27
C ALA A 62 -5.86 -11.70 -7.67
N THR A 63 -5.66 -10.64 -6.89
CA THR A 63 -4.37 -10.36 -6.21
C THR A 63 -4.04 -11.45 -5.18
N GLU A 64 -5.00 -11.83 -4.35
CA GLU A 64 -4.84 -12.92 -3.37
C GLU A 64 -4.53 -14.27 -4.05
N ALA A 65 -5.28 -14.58 -5.12
CA ALA A 65 -5.06 -15.82 -5.88
C ALA A 65 -3.69 -15.85 -6.57
N TYR A 66 -3.25 -14.73 -7.13
CA TYR A 66 -1.92 -14.60 -7.72
C TYR A 66 -0.82 -14.87 -6.69
N LEU A 67 -0.87 -14.21 -5.54
CA LEU A 67 0.10 -14.40 -4.46
C LEU A 67 0.06 -15.85 -3.92
N GLY A 68 -1.13 -16.44 -3.82
CA GLY A 68 -1.34 -17.83 -3.41
C GLY A 68 -0.84 -18.88 -4.41
N GLN A 69 -0.62 -18.52 -5.68
CA GLN A 69 -0.10 -19.39 -6.74
C GLN A 69 1.37 -19.10 -7.08
N SER A 70 2.19 -18.82 -6.11
CA SER A 70 3.62 -18.47 -6.27
C SER A 70 3.88 -17.09 -6.91
N GLY A 71 2.90 -16.23 -7.02
CA GLY A 71 3.04 -14.87 -7.51
C GLY A 71 3.96 -14.02 -6.65
N ARG A 72 4.58 -13.01 -7.24
CA ARG A 72 5.44 -12.05 -6.55
C ARG A 72 4.87 -10.67 -6.68
N ILE A 73 4.61 -10.03 -5.54
CA ILE A 73 4.06 -8.67 -5.50
C ILE A 73 5.12 -7.71 -4.96
N MET A 74 5.25 -6.58 -5.64
CA MET A 74 5.94 -5.41 -5.14
C MET A 74 4.90 -4.32 -4.91
N TYR A 75 4.50 -4.15 -3.67
CA TYR A 75 3.65 -3.05 -3.25
C TYR A 75 4.52 -1.82 -2.99
N LEU A 76 4.44 -0.84 -3.87
CA LEU A 76 5.26 0.37 -3.83
C LEU A 76 4.35 1.59 -3.64
N GLY A 77 3.61 1.59 -2.56
CA GLY A 77 2.62 2.63 -2.30
C GLY A 77 2.19 2.71 -0.85
N GLY A 78 1.21 3.53 -0.59
CA GLY A 78 0.58 3.67 0.71
C GLY A 78 -0.94 3.82 0.59
N ASN A 79 -1.64 3.60 1.69
CA ASN A 79 -3.10 3.64 1.76
C ASN A 79 -3.76 2.68 0.75
N GLY A 80 -3.13 1.52 0.55
CA GLY A 80 -3.57 0.51 -0.41
C GLY A 80 -4.54 -0.48 0.18
N TYR A 81 -5.38 -1.09 -0.69
CA TYR A 81 -6.30 -2.19 -0.36
C TYR A 81 -7.31 -1.87 0.76
N CYS A 82 -7.65 -0.60 0.96
CA CYS A 82 -8.50 -0.17 2.07
C CYS A 82 -9.99 -0.25 1.75
N TRP A 83 -10.42 0.36 0.63
CA TRP A 83 -11.83 0.68 0.40
C TRP A 83 -12.51 -0.28 -0.56
N VAL A 84 -13.71 -0.73 -0.16
CA VAL A 84 -14.60 -1.50 -1.02
C VAL A 84 -15.19 -0.60 -2.09
N THR A 85 -15.07 -1.00 -3.34
CA THR A 85 -15.73 -0.36 -4.48
C THR A 85 -16.63 -1.35 -5.20
N GLY A 86 -17.55 -0.84 -5.98
CA GLY A 86 -18.39 -1.63 -6.86
C GLY A 86 -18.51 -0.99 -8.23
N THR A 87 -18.73 -1.84 -9.22
CA THR A 87 -19.08 -1.43 -10.59
C THR A 87 -20.40 -2.07 -10.96
N ARG A 88 -21.22 -1.39 -11.74
CA ARG A 88 -22.47 -1.95 -12.23
C ARG A 88 -22.23 -2.73 -13.50
N GLU A 89 -22.84 -3.90 -13.62
CA GLU A 89 -22.83 -4.67 -14.86
C GLU A 89 -23.36 -3.82 -16.03
N GLY A 90 -22.61 -3.79 -17.13
CA GLY A 90 -22.91 -2.97 -18.29
C GLY A 90 -22.50 -1.49 -18.20
N GLU A 91 -22.03 -1.02 -17.04
CA GLU A 91 -21.53 0.35 -16.83
C GLU A 91 -20.13 0.37 -16.21
N PRO A 92 -19.11 -0.25 -16.84
CA PRO A 92 -17.77 -0.42 -16.25
C PRO A 92 -17.04 0.90 -15.98
N HIS A 93 -17.49 2.00 -16.60
CA HIS A 93 -16.97 3.34 -16.38
C HIS A 93 -17.50 4.03 -15.11
N CYS A 94 -18.49 3.41 -14.43
CA CYS A 94 -19.07 3.93 -13.20
C CYS A 94 -18.53 3.15 -12.02
N ILE A 95 -17.81 3.81 -11.12
CA ILE A 95 -17.30 3.25 -9.86
C ILE A 95 -18.08 3.85 -8.73
N GLU A 96 -18.64 3.00 -7.89
CA GLU A 96 -19.32 3.38 -6.66
C GLU A 96 -18.42 3.16 -5.46
N VAL A 97 -18.35 4.15 -4.58
CA VAL A 97 -17.60 4.09 -3.32
C VAL A 97 -18.49 4.55 -2.18
N GLY A 98 -18.64 3.72 -1.17
CA GLY A 98 -19.30 4.07 0.08
C GLY A 98 -18.33 3.90 1.25
N LYS A 99 -18.01 4.98 1.96
CA LYS A 99 -17.04 4.92 3.07
C LYS A 99 -17.66 4.54 4.40
N LEU A 100 -18.99 4.63 4.53
CA LEU A 100 -19.66 4.49 5.82
C LEU A 100 -19.05 5.46 6.86
N ASP A 101 -19.22 5.13 8.11
CA ASP A 101 -18.55 5.69 9.28
C ASP A 101 -17.26 4.94 9.62
N SER A 102 -16.53 4.49 8.58
CA SER A 102 -15.24 3.82 8.68
C SER A 102 -14.10 4.80 8.43
N GLY A 103 -13.04 4.72 9.25
CA GLY A 103 -11.89 5.59 9.14
C GLY A 103 -12.03 6.93 9.87
N SER A 104 -11.00 7.74 9.83
CA SER A 104 -10.91 9.01 10.60
C SER A 104 -11.42 10.24 9.85
N ARG A 105 -11.71 10.11 8.55
CA ARG A 105 -12.11 11.20 7.67
C ARG A 105 -13.43 10.93 6.97
N VAL A 106 -14.35 10.33 7.70
CA VAL A 106 -15.69 10.00 7.22
C VAL A 106 -16.72 10.83 7.97
N TRP A 107 -17.85 11.03 7.31
CA TRP A 107 -19.02 11.65 7.91
C TRP A 107 -20.05 10.56 8.22
N GLN A 108 -21.03 10.89 9.03
CA GLN A 108 -22.12 9.99 9.31
C GLN A 108 -22.86 9.67 8.00
N ALA A 109 -22.98 8.37 7.70
CA ALA A 109 -23.68 7.91 6.52
C ALA A 109 -25.20 8.02 6.70
N GLU A 110 -25.91 8.31 5.61
CA GLU A 110 -27.36 8.27 5.59
C GLU A 110 -27.86 6.80 5.62
N PRO A 111 -29.10 6.55 6.08
CA PRO A 111 -29.69 5.22 6.03
C PRO A 111 -29.65 4.64 4.60
N GLY A 112 -29.07 3.46 4.47
CA GLY A 112 -28.91 2.78 3.17
C GLY A 112 -27.55 2.94 2.50
N GLU A 113 -26.75 3.92 2.86
CA GLU A 113 -25.38 4.09 2.33
C GLU A 113 -24.40 3.01 2.82
N GLY A 114 -24.83 2.16 3.74
CA GLY A 114 -24.07 1.02 4.21
C GLY A 114 -23.82 -0.08 3.18
N TYR A 115 -24.46 0.03 2.01
CA TYR A 115 -24.36 -0.95 0.92
C TYR A 115 -24.18 -0.23 -0.41
N LEU A 116 -23.38 -0.84 -1.29
CA LEU A 116 -23.22 -0.36 -2.65
C LEU A 116 -24.46 -0.70 -3.46
N ALA A 117 -25.06 0.30 -4.10
CA ALA A 117 -26.25 0.11 -4.94
C ALA A 117 -25.94 -0.70 -6.21
N SER A 118 -24.71 -0.61 -6.71
CA SER A 118 -24.24 -1.32 -7.89
C SER A 118 -24.16 -2.84 -7.70
N THR A 119 -23.75 -3.30 -6.51
CA THR A 119 -23.44 -4.72 -6.24
C THR A 119 -24.24 -5.33 -5.10
N GLY A 120 -24.92 -4.51 -4.29
CA GLY A 120 -25.56 -4.94 -3.06
C GLY A 120 -24.60 -5.35 -1.93
N GLN A 121 -23.31 -5.17 -2.13
CA GLN A 121 -22.30 -5.49 -1.12
C GLN A 121 -22.21 -4.41 -0.03
N LYS A 122 -21.78 -4.82 1.17
CA LYS A 122 -21.50 -3.87 2.23
C LYS A 122 -20.32 -2.97 1.82
N SER A 123 -20.48 -1.66 1.96
CA SER A 123 -19.45 -0.66 1.69
C SER A 123 -18.46 -0.52 2.86
N GLY A 124 -17.57 0.45 2.80
CA GLY A 124 -16.58 0.74 3.83
C GLY A 124 -15.24 0.03 3.61
N LEU A 125 -14.58 -0.34 4.69
CA LEU A 125 -13.25 -0.95 4.65
C LEU A 125 -13.29 -2.46 4.38
N TRP A 126 -12.35 -2.96 3.59
CA TRP A 126 -12.09 -4.39 3.42
C TRP A 126 -11.74 -5.07 4.75
N HIS A 127 -11.05 -4.38 5.64
CA HIS A 127 -10.78 -4.80 7.01
C HIS A 127 -12.06 -5.27 7.73
N ASN A 128 -13.14 -4.48 7.67
CA ASN A 128 -14.41 -4.80 8.32
C ASN A 128 -15.12 -6.02 7.72
N ARG A 129 -14.58 -6.57 6.63
CA ARG A 129 -15.03 -7.78 5.94
C ARG A 129 -14.05 -8.95 6.13
N GLY A 130 -13.07 -8.82 7.03
CA GLY A 130 -12.06 -9.83 7.30
C GLY A 130 -10.95 -9.93 6.24
N ARG A 131 -10.83 -8.92 5.34
CA ARG A 131 -9.82 -8.87 4.27
C ARG A 131 -8.98 -7.60 4.42
N ALA A 132 -8.33 -7.47 5.58
CA ALA A 132 -7.43 -6.36 5.84
C ALA A 132 -6.24 -6.34 4.86
N PRO A 133 -5.72 -5.16 4.47
CA PRO A 133 -4.55 -5.04 3.61
C PRO A 133 -3.35 -5.83 4.12
N GLN A 134 -3.19 -5.95 5.44
CA GLN A 134 -2.13 -6.73 6.07
C GLN A 134 -2.13 -8.21 5.65
N ASN A 135 -3.30 -8.78 5.34
CA ASN A 135 -3.40 -10.16 4.85
C ASN A 135 -2.87 -10.33 3.42
N ILE A 136 -2.81 -9.26 2.63
CA ILE A 136 -2.44 -9.30 1.21
C ILE A 136 -1.01 -8.79 1.04
N VAL A 137 -0.75 -7.54 1.42
CA VAL A 137 0.54 -6.89 1.22
C VAL A 137 1.37 -6.77 2.51
N GLY A 138 0.83 -7.21 3.64
CA GLY A 138 1.52 -7.25 4.93
C GLY A 138 1.57 -5.92 5.68
N LEU A 139 1.09 -4.83 5.06
CA LEU A 139 1.07 -3.48 5.58
C LEU A 139 -0.35 -2.91 5.53
N GLY A 140 -0.63 -1.92 6.36
CA GLY A 140 -1.90 -1.19 6.31
C GLY A 140 -1.77 0.25 6.76
N PHE A 141 -2.67 1.07 6.26
CA PHE A 141 -2.66 2.52 6.34
C PHE A 141 -2.77 3.02 7.78
N THR A 142 -1.79 3.78 8.23
CA THR A 142 -1.67 4.21 9.62
C THR A 142 -1.65 5.73 9.81
N ALA A 143 -1.01 6.46 8.91
CA ALA A 143 -0.89 7.92 9.04
C ALA A 143 -0.84 8.59 7.67
N GLU A 144 -1.23 9.86 7.63
CA GLU A 144 -1.17 10.67 6.41
C GLU A 144 -0.79 12.10 6.73
N GLY A 145 0.09 12.66 5.90
CA GLY A 145 0.48 14.05 5.95
C GLY A 145 0.97 14.55 4.59
N MET A 146 1.06 15.88 4.45
CA MET A 146 1.53 16.54 3.23
C MET A 146 2.71 17.47 3.55
N ASP A 147 3.54 17.04 4.47
CA ASP A 147 4.71 17.73 4.96
C ASP A 147 6.00 17.09 4.45
N GLU A 148 7.10 17.20 5.18
CA GLU A 148 8.37 16.55 4.82
C GLU A 148 8.26 15.03 4.87
N SER A 149 8.78 14.39 3.82
CA SER A 149 8.97 12.94 3.78
C SER A 149 10.34 12.58 4.37
N GLN A 150 10.41 11.46 5.07
CA GLN A 150 11.64 10.98 5.71
C GLN A 150 12.25 9.81 4.94
N PRO A 151 13.55 9.54 5.05
CA PRO A 151 14.14 8.30 4.60
C PRO A 151 13.66 7.13 5.45
N PHE A 152 13.85 5.91 4.94
CA PHE A 152 13.76 4.72 5.76
C PHE A 152 15.12 4.38 6.37
N GLU A 153 15.10 3.84 7.57
CA GLU A 153 16.26 3.35 8.29
C GLU A 153 16.27 1.83 8.33
N HIS A 154 17.45 1.22 8.27
CA HIS A 154 17.61 -0.22 8.37
C HIS A 154 17.09 -0.75 9.72
N MET A 155 16.25 -1.76 9.67
CA MET A 155 15.84 -2.53 10.85
C MET A 155 16.70 -3.80 10.96
N PRO A 156 16.78 -4.45 12.14
CA PRO A 156 17.62 -5.64 12.32
C PRO A 156 17.40 -6.74 11.29
N ASP A 157 16.18 -6.91 10.80
CA ASP A 157 15.85 -7.91 9.80
C ASP A 157 16.44 -7.62 8.41
N SER A 158 16.89 -6.39 8.13
CA SER A 158 17.54 -6.05 6.83
C SER A 158 18.80 -6.88 6.58
N PHE A 159 19.50 -7.29 7.65
CA PHE A 159 20.72 -8.10 7.60
C PHE A 159 20.45 -9.61 7.51
N HIS A 160 19.19 -10.01 7.53
CA HIS A 160 18.84 -11.43 7.42
C HIS A 160 19.16 -11.94 5.99
N LYS A 161 19.81 -13.08 5.86
CA LYS A 161 20.28 -13.67 4.58
C LYS A 161 19.21 -13.80 3.48
N ARG A 162 17.94 -13.85 3.86
CA ARG A 162 16.82 -13.95 2.90
C ARG A 162 16.54 -12.64 2.18
N VAL A 163 16.96 -11.50 2.74
CA VAL A 163 16.57 -10.16 2.28
C VAL A 163 17.76 -9.21 2.10
N ALA A 164 18.95 -9.56 2.57
CA ALA A 164 20.14 -8.71 2.45
C ALA A 164 20.40 -8.22 1.01
N TRP A 165 20.06 -9.04 0.00
CA TRP A 165 20.16 -8.69 -1.41
C TRP A 165 19.31 -7.47 -1.82
N ILE A 166 18.28 -7.13 -1.04
CA ILE A 166 17.41 -5.95 -1.30
C ILE A 166 18.21 -4.64 -1.17
N PHE A 167 19.26 -4.69 -0.37
CA PHE A 167 20.07 -3.54 0.00
C PHE A 167 21.48 -3.62 -0.61
N ASP A 168 21.68 -4.46 -1.63
CA ASP A 168 22.98 -4.55 -2.32
C ASP A 168 23.38 -3.18 -2.86
N GLY A 169 24.58 -2.72 -2.48
CA GLY A 169 25.10 -1.41 -2.84
C GLY A 169 24.86 -0.30 -1.83
N LEU A 170 24.09 -0.56 -0.77
CA LEU A 170 23.91 0.35 0.36
C LEU A 170 24.76 -0.09 1.54
N GLY A 171 25.34 0.87 2.27
CA GLY A 171 26.01 0.60 3.53
C GLY A 171 25.00 0.33 4.66
N ASP A 172 25.44 -0.40 5.68
CA ASP A 172 24.59 -0.84 6.82
C ASP A 172 23.92 0.31 7.60
N LYS A 173 24.37 1.53 7.41
CA LYS A 173 23.88 2.74 8.07
C LYS A 173 23.41 3.82 7.10
N ASP A 174 23.44 3.53 5.81
CA ASP A 174 23.00 4.50 4.82
C ASP A 174 21.48 4.63 4.88
N PRO A 175 20.94 5.84 4.82
CA PRO A 175 19.50 6.03 4.75
C PRO A 175 18.98 5.48 3.40
N ILE A 176 17.78 4.95 3.42
CA ILE A 176 17.13 4.40 2.23
C ILE A 176 16.15 5.43 1.69
N GLY A 177 16.44 6.01 0.53
CA GLY A 177 15.59 7.00 -0.10
C GLY A 177 15.55 8.33 0.66
N ASP A 178 16.74 8.92 0.92
CA ASP A 178 16.92 10.26 1.50
C ASP A 178 16.76 11.38 0.46
N PHE A 179 16.14 11.08 -0.65
CA PHE A 179 15.78 11.98 -1.74
C PHE A 179 14.39 11.63 -2.26
N GLY A 180 13.81 12.51 -3.03
CA GLY A 180 12.53 12.24 -3.70
C GLY A 180 11.83 13.52 -4.14
N LEU A 181 10.99 13.39 -5.17
CA LEU A 181 10.19 14.51 -5.70
C LEU A 181 9.02 14.86 -4.75
N ALA A 182 8.61 13.92 -3.91
CA ALA A 182 7.55 14.10 -2.95
C ALA A 182 8.12 14.47 -1.57
N ALA A 183 8.36 15.76 -1.36
CA ALA A 183 8.78 16.33 -0.08
C ALA A 183 10.13 15.82 0.47
N GLY A 184 11.02 15.32 -0.41
CA GLY A 184 12.43 15.14 -0.10
C GLY A 184 12.85 13.76 0.41
N GLY A 185 11.93 12.83 0.62
CA GLY A 185 12.25 11.48 1.10
C GLY A 185 11.32 10.41 0.55
N ALA A 186 11.67 9.15 0.76
CA ALA A 186 10.89 8.00 0.28
C ALA A 186 9.70 7.65 1.18
N GLY A 187 9.73 8.02 2.46
CA GLY A 187 8.68 7.73 3.43
C GLY A 187 7.81 8.93 3.73
N GLY A 188 6.64 9.03 3.11
CA GLY A 188 5.75 10.16 3.32
C GLY A 188 4.45 10.06 2.55
N ILE A 189 3.64 11.10 2.69
CA ILE A 189 2.29 11.30 2.18
C ILE A 189 1.29 10.35 2.87
N GLY A 190 1.13 9.14 2.41
CA GLY A 190 0.40 8.07 3.10
C GLY A 190 1.38 7.01 3.58
N LEU A 191 1.29 6.64 4.83
CA LEU A 191 2.19 5.71 5.50
C LEU A 191 1.45 4.45 5.91
N ASP A 192 1.98 3.30 5.53
CA ASP A 192 1.46 1.99 5.91
C ASP A 192 2.43 1.27 6.83
N ARG A 193 1.90 0.61 7.81
CA ARG A 193 2.64 -0.02 8.90
C ARG A 193 2.39 -1.53 8.98
N TYR A 194 3.41 -2.24 9.39
CA TYR A 194 3.36 -3.62 9.84
C TYR A 194 2.56 -3.75 11.15
N GLU A 195 1.61 -4.70 11.21
CA GLU A 195 0.83 -4.95 12.40
C GLU A 195 0.32 -6.41 12.45
N LEU A 196 0.89 -7.20 13.35
CA LEU A 196 0.53 -8.61 13.53
C LEU A 196 -0.92 -8.79 13.96
N GLY A 197 -1.41 -7.90 14.80
CA GLY A 197 -2.79 -7.95 15.32
C GLY A 197 -3.86 -7.74 14.24
N LEU A 198 -3.48 -7.16 13.09
CA LEU A 198 -4.35 -6.91 11.95
C LEU A 198 -4.15 -7.89 10.79
N GLY A 199 -3.22 -8.83 10.92
CA GLY A 199 -3.07 -9.93 9.97
C GLY A 199 -1.78 -9.93 9.16
N THR A 200 -0.80 -9.08 9.46
CA THR A 200 0.55 -9.24 8.88
C THR A 200 1.07 -10.64 9.17
N PRO A 201 1.57 -11.39 8.16
CA PRO A 201 2.06 -12.74 8.38
C PRO A 201 3.14 -12.83 9.46
N PRO A 202 3.06 -13.77 10.42
CA PRO A 202 3.97 -13.80 11.58
C PRO A 202 5.46 -13.97 11.26
N HIS A 203 5.78 -14.46 10.07
CA HIS A 203 7.16 -14.68 9.59
C HIS A 203 7.66 -13.54 8.70
N THR A 204 6.94 -12.43 8.65
CA THR A 204 7.33 -11.23 7.93
C THR A 204 8.61 -10.64 8.52
N LEU A 205 9.53 -10.24 7.68
CA LEU A 205 10.73 -9.52 8.04
C LEU A 205 10.46 -8.01 7.90
N LEU A 206 10.62 -7.28 8.99
CA LEU A 206 10.58 -5.82 9.00
C LEU A 206 11.98 -5.30 8.67
N VAL A 207 12.20 -4.94 7.40
CA VAL A 207 13.54 -4.67 6.90
C VAL A 207 13.95 -3.20 7.01
N ALA A 208 12.99 -2.28 6.96
CA ALA A 208 13.27 -0.87 7.22
C ALA A 208 12.01 -0.17 7.73
N SER A 209 12.17 0.97 8.39
CA SER A 209 11.07 1.78 8.90
C SER A 209 11.43 3.25 8.84
N THR A 210 10.44 4.13 8.66
CA THR A 210 10.66 5.57 8.84
C THR A 210 10.57 5.91 10.31
N SER A 211 11.36 6.88 10.75
CA SER A 211 11.22 7.56 12.04
C SER A 211 11.09 9.06 11.83
N ASP A 212 10.81 9.79 12.90
CA ASP A 212 10.88 11.26 12.93
C ASP A 212 10.00 11.99 11.92
N GLN A 213 8.85 11.40 11.56
CA GLN A 213 7.82 12.14 10.83
C GLN A 213 7.41 13.38 11.64
N SER A 214 7.02 14.45 10.96
CA SER A 214 6.51 15.63 11.64
C SER A 214 5.15 15.34 12.32
N ASP A 215 4.78 16.14 13.31
CA ASP A 215 3.44 16.05 13.94
C ASP A 215 2.29 16.48 13.00
N ASN A 216 2.62 16.91 11.76
CA ASN A 216 1.65 17.10 10.69
C ASN A 216 1.25 15.79 9.98
N TYR A 217 1.71 14.66 10.49
CA TYR A 217 1.26 13.30 10.12
C TYR A 217 0.40 12.72 11.24
N PRO A 218 -0.90 13.05 11.32
CA PRO A 218 -1.80 12.43 12.29
C PRO A 218 -2.08 10.98 11.94
N LEU A 219 -2.36 10.19 12.99
CA LEU A 219 -2.93 8.85 12.81
C LEU A 219 -4.27 8.93 12.08
N VAL A 220 -4.49 7.96 11.22
CA VAL A 220 -5.79 7.68 10.60
C VAL A 220 -6.47 6.50 11.31
N GLY A 221 -7.76 6.32 11.09
CA GLY A 221 -8.53 5.29 11.80
C GLY A 221 -8.68 3.97 11.06
N GLU A 222 -8.16 3.87 9.83
CA GLU A 222 -8.45 2.76 8.92
C GLU A 222 -7.81 1.46 9.40
N GLU A 223 -6.49 1.42 9.58
CA GLU A 223 -5.73 0.20 9.86
C GLU A 223 -4.88 0.34 11.13
N VAL A 224 -5.49 0.83 12.20
CA VAL A 224 -4.86 0.96 13.52
C VAL A 224 -5.66 0.23 14.59
N THR A 225 -4.97 -0.28 15.60
CA THR A 225 -5.59 -1.01 16.72
C THR A 225 -6.16 -0.09 17.81
N GLY A 226 -5.85 1.18 17.74
CA GLY A 226 -6.38 2.22 18.63
C GLY A 226 -6.05 3.58 18.08
N ALA A 227 -7.07 4.29 17.63
CA ALA A 227 -6.92 5.62 17.07
C ALA A 227 -7.01 6.68 18.16
N PHE A 228 -6.02 7.57 18.18
CA PHE A 228 -6.06 8.80 18.96
C PHE A 228 -5.92 9.96 17.96
N PRO A 229 -7.03 10.42 17.35
CA PRO A 229 -6.99 11.45 16.33
C PRO A 229 -6.23 12.70 16.80
N GLY A 230 -5.38 13.22 15.93
CA GLY A 230 -4.59 14.42 16.20
C GLY A 230 -3.25 14.16 16.91
N ARG A 231 -2.88 12.93 17.22
CA ARG A 231 -1.51 12.59 17.61
C ARG A 231 -0.64 12.44 16.37
N GLY A 232 0.50 13.13 16.39
CA GLY A 232 1.55 12.99 15.39
C GLY A 232 2.67 12.05 15.86
N SER A 233 3.74 12.02 15.11
CA SER A 233 4.87 11.10 15.29
C SER A 233 5.55 11.22 16.65
N THR A 234 5.70 12.45 17.18
CA THR A 234 6.34 12.66 18.50
C THR A 234 5.53 12.09 19.66
N GLN A 235 4.26 11.76 19.45
CA GLN A 235 3.33 11.29 20.47
C GLN A 235 2.89 9.85 20.27
N ASP A 236 3.04 9.32 19.05
CA ASP A 236 2.57 7.97 18.73
C ASP A 236 3.49 7.27 17.73
N ALA A 237 4.17 6.23 18.19
CA ALA A 237 5.09 5.42 17.39
C ALA A 237 4.41 4.62 16.26
N GLN A 238 3.09 4.63 16.18
CA GLN A 238 2.37 4.07 15.04
C GLN A 238 2.49 4.96 13.79
N VAL A 239 2.85 6.24 13.94
CA VAL A 239 3.06 7.16 12.82
C VAL A 239 4.42 6.87 12.19
N ARG A 240 4.44 5.90 11.27
CA ARG A 240 5.63 5.49 10.51
C ARG A 240 5.22 4.72 9.25
N GLY A 241 6.11 4.67 8.28
CA GLY A 241 6.02 3.76 7.16
C GLY A 241 7.01 2.62 7.31
N ASP A 242 6.62 1.41 6.95
CA ASP A 242 7.47 0.23 7.08
C ASP A 242 7.79 -0.39 5.71
N LEU A 243 9.03 -0.91 5.56
CA LEU A 243 9.40 -1.82 4.47
C LEU A 243 9.44 -3.24 5.02
N ILE A 244 8.80 -4.15 4.32
CA ILE A 244 8.71 -5.54 4.73
C ILE A 244 8.96 -6.52 3.59
N TYR A 245 9.24 -7.76 3.98
CA TYR A 245 9.30 -8.90 3.08
C TYR A 245 8.70 -10.14 3.75
N PHE A 246 7.85 -10.85 3.03
CA PHE A 246 7.38 -12.19 3.43
C PHE A 246 7.20 -13.11 2.23
N THR A 247 7.08 -14.41 2.51
CA THR A 247 6.81 -15.44 1.49
C THR A 247 5.54 -16.19 1.84
N THR A 248 4.84 -16.71 0.84
CA THR A 248 3.69 -17.59 1.03
C THR A 248 4.12 -19.07 1.06
N PRO A 249 3.26 -19.97 1.58
CA PRO A 249 3.54 -21.40 1.58
C PRO A 249 3.79 -21.99 0.18
N GLN A 250 3.24 -21.36 -0.86
CA GLN A 250 3.38 -21.78 -2.25
C GLN A 250 4.56 -21.11 -2.96
N ASN A 251 5.55 -20.58 -2.22
CA ASN A 251 6.70 -19.82 -2.73
C ASN A 251 6.36 -18.51 -3.46
N GLY A 252 5.19 -17.95 -3.23
CA GLY A 252 4.92 -16.54 -3.54
C GLY A 252 5.71 -15.64 -2.62
N ALA A 253 5.84 -14.37 -2.98
CA ALA A 253 6.54 -13.40 -2.16
C ALA A 253 5.90 -12.01 -2.27
N CYS A 254 5.95 -11.26 -1.18
CA CYS A 254 5.61 -9.85 -1.18
C CYS A 254 6.77 -9.03 -0.60
N ARG A 255 7.19 -8.00 -1.33
CA ARG A 255 7.97 -6.88 -0.83
C ARG A 255 7.07 -5.67 -0.82
N ALA A 256 6.88 -5.08 0.32
CA ALA A 256 6.03 -3.91 0.45
C ALA A 256 6.80 -2.72 1.01
N ALA A 257 6.58 -1.55 0.42
CA ALA A 257 7.07 -0.27 0.89
C ALA A 257 5.85 0.59 1.23
N GLY A 258 5.63 0.81 2.51
CA GLY A 258 4.45 1.50 3.04
C GLY A 258 4.54 3.01 2.92
N SER A 259 4.62 3.52 1.69
CA SER A 259 4.68 4.96 1.43
C SER A 259 4.26 5.31 0.01
N ILE A 260 3.40 6.33 -0.12
CA ILE A 260 3.05 6.90 -1.42
C ILE A 260 4.23 7.64 -2.04
N ALA A 261 5.08 8.29 -1.25
CA ALA A 261 6.25 9.03 -1.72
C ALA A 261 7.33 8.11 -2.31
N GLY A 262 7.36 6.83 -1.94
CA GLY A 262 8.41 5.88 -2.28
C GLY A 262 8.62 5.68 -3.79
N SER A 263 7.55 5.74 -4.59
CA SER A 263 7.65 5.61 -6.06
C SER A 263 8.39 6.76 -6.73
N GLN A 264 8.61 7.86 -6.04
CA GLN A 264 9.25 9.08 -6.54
C GLN A 264 10.68 9.27 -5.98
N ALA A 265 11.14 8.32 -5.19
CA ALA A 265 12.48 8.24 -4.61
C ALA A 265 13.27 7.05 -5.18
N LEU A 266 13.01 6.68 -6.41
CA LEU A 266 13.75 5.65 -7.13
C LEU A 266 14.98 6.26 -7.81
N PRO A 267 16.16 5.60 -7.75
CA PRO A 267 17.41 6.13 -8.29
C PRO A 267 17.43 6.22 -9.81
#